data_ecd0851f2339d95a1aef927319edcb0e
#
_entry.id   ecd0851f2339d95a1aef927319edcb0e
#
_cell.length_a   1.000
_cell.length_b   1.000
_cell.length_c   1.000
_cell.angle_alpha   90.00
_cell.angle_beta   90.00
_cell.angle_gamma   90.00
#
_symmetry.space_group_name_H-M   'P 1'
#
loop_
_entity.id
_entity.type
_entity.pdbx_description
1 polymer ?
#
loop_
_entity_poly.entity_id
_entity_poly.type
_entity_poly.pdbx_seq_one_letter_code
_entity_poly.pdbx_strand_id
1 'polypeptide(L)'
;MPLQGSTLCTILPAIGLALSMAYPNAAVGQNAQTLTTYDVVNPPPCTNNKGETVRFIESSRGRSGIAAGMAIRDRSGKPVIFRSNYAATPPEFQSFIDRHECAHHQTGDVDRPLPPRNSAEHLMNESISDCIAILRMRDEEGYNRAAFSKVAASLRHEMAKFGFPEISIRSRISNIDNCYTKYGSPQDYVTGILKQRGMLKP
;
A
#
# COMPACT_ATOMS: atom_id res chain seq x y z
N MET A 1 44.44 -24.93 45.66
CA MET A 1 44.11 -26.19 46.32
C MET A 1 42.69 -26.58 45.92
N PRO A 2 42.51 -27.76 45.42
CA PRO A 2 41.24 -28.18 44.78
C PRO A 2 40.37 -28.94 45.79
N LEU A 3 39.06 -28.96 45.54
CA LEU A 3 38.26 -30.10 45.96
C LEU A 3 37.18 -30.40 44.90
N GLN A 4 37.42 -31.54 44.27
CA GLN A 4 36.46 -32.22 43.39
C GLN A 4 35.33 -32.82 44.24
N GLY A 5 34.12 -32.75 43.72
CA GLY A 5 32.99 -33.49 44.23
C GLY A 5 32.20 -34.08 43.07
N SER A 6 32.53 -35.28 42.66
CA SER A 6 31.80 -36.10 41.70
C SER A 6 30.57 -36.69 42.37
N THR A 7 29.39 -36.43 41.84
CA THR A 7 28.17 -37.16 42.21
C THR A 7 27.67 -37.92 40.98
N LEU A 8 27.86 -39.23 41.00
CA LEU A 8 27.23 -40.15 40.06
C LEU A 8 25.70 -40.14 40.28
N CYS A 9 24.95 -39.90 39.25
CA CYS A 9 23.50 -40.11 39.23
C CYS A 9 23.17 -41.27 38.31
N THR A 10 22.64 -42.29 38.92
CA THR A 10 22.30 -43.60 38.37
C THR A 10 21.11 -43.48 37.39
N ILE A 11 21.28 -44.09 36.22
CA ILE A 11 20.24 -44.15 35.18
C ILE A 11 19.34 -45.36 35.44
N LEU A 12 18.05 -45.14 35.67
CA LEU A 12 17.01 -46.16 35.63
C LEU A 12 16.33 -46.16 34.26
N PRO A 13 16.11 -47.30 33.62
CA PRO A 13 15.38 -47.34 32.35
C PRO A 13 13.86 -47.34 32.65
N ALA A 14 13.19 -46.30 32.19
CA ALA A 14 11.74 -46.24 32.15
C ALA A 14 11.23 -46.98 30.90
N ILE A 15 10.51 -48.09 31.15
CA ILE A 15 9.78 -48.83 30.11
C ILE A 15 8.56 -47.97 29.73
N GLY A 16 8.64 -47.33 28.57
CA GLY A 16 7.54 -46.55 28.04
C GLY A 16 6.56 -47.42 27.23
N LEU A 17 5.34 -47.58 27.72
CA LEU A 17 4.21 -48.10 26.95
C LEU A 17 3.86 -47.12 25.86
N ALA A 18 4.07 -47.46 24.58
CA ALA A 18 3.60 -46.71 23.44
C ALA A 18 2.08 -46.93 23.26
N LEU A 19 1.26 -45.99 23.75
CA LEU A 19 -0.14 -45.87 23.33
C LEU A 19 -0.16 -45.21 21.95
N SER A 20 -0.41 -46.01 20.92
CA SER A 20 -0.73 -45.51 19.59
C SER A 20 -2.11 -44.86 19.59
N MET A 21 -2.17 -43.55 19.79
CA MET A 21 -3.39 -42.79 19.54
C MET A 21 -3.45 -42.53 18.01
N ALA A 22 -4.34 -43.27 17.35
CA ALA A 22 -4.75 -42.96 15.97
C ALA A 22 -5.50 -41.63 15.99
N TYR A 23 -4.85 -40.57 15.58
CA TYR A 23 -5.53 -39.30 15.27
C TYR A 23 -6.36 -39.50 13.98
N PRO A 24 -7.68 -39.21 13.99
CA PRO A 24 -8.43 -39.17 12.77
C PRO A 24 -7.84 -38.07 11.91
N ASN A 25 -7.40 -38.40 10.69
CA ASN A 25 -7.06 -37.42 9.66
C ASN A 25 -8.32 -36.61 9.37
N ALA A 26 -8.50 -35.49 10.08
CA ALA A 26 -9.39 -34.45 9.63
C ALA A 26 -8.81 -33.93 8.32
N ALA A 27 -9.42 -34.32 7.20
CA ALA A 27 -9.18 -33.70 5.93
C ALA A 27 -9.50 -32.21 6.12
N VAL A 28 -8.45 -31.41 6.32
CA VAL A 28 -8.55 -29.96 6.22
C VAL A 28 -8.90 -29.70 4.77
N GLY A 29 -10.20 -29.50 4.52
CA GLY A 29 -10.69 -29.01 3.24
C GLY A 29 -9.96 -27.69 3.00
N GLN A 30 -8.95 -27.71 2.14
CA GLN A 30 -8.39 -26.50 1.56
C GLN A 30 -9.52 -25.89 0.75
N ASN A 31 -10.26 -24.95 1.36
CA ASN A 31 -11.08 -24.02 0.60
C ASN A 31 -10.11 -23.26 -0.30
N ALA A 32 -9.98 -23.73 -1.53
CA ALA A 32 -9.36 -22.96 -2.58
C ALA A 32 -10.19 -21.67 -2.70
N GLN A 33 -9.74 -20.61 -2.04
CA GLN A 33 -10.29 -19.30 -2.25
C GLN A 33 -10.09 -19.01 -3.72
N THR A 34 -11.18 -19.01 -4.48
CA THR A 34 -11.20 -18.58 -5.86
C THR A 34 -10.71 -17.13 -5.84
N LEU A 35 -9.48 -16.89 -6.28
CA LEU A 35 -8.93 -15.54 -6.41
C LEU A 35 -9.82 -14.81 -7.41
N THR A 36 -10.59 -13.85 -6.94
CA THR A 36 -11.35 -12.97 -7.82
C THR A 36 -10.35 -12.17 -8.63
N THR A 37 -10.40 -12.32 -9.96
CA THR A 37 -9.57 -11.55 -10.89
C THR A 37 -10.45 -10.46 -11.47
N TYR A 38 -9.96 -9.23 -11.47
CA TYR A 38 -10.61 -8.05 -12.02
C TYR A 38 -9.95 -7.63 -13.33
N ASP A 39 -10.70 -6.96 -14.18
CA ASP A 39 -10.13 -6.31 -15.35
C ASP A 39 -9.21 -5.17 -14.90
N VAL A 40 -8.08 -5.02 -15.58
CA VAL A 40 -7.16 -3.92 -15.33
C VAL A 40 -7.68 -2.67 -16.03
N VAL A 41 -7.97 -1.63 -15.24
CA VAL A 41 -8.48 -0.36 -15.77
C VAL A 41 -7.40 0.39 -16.55
N ASN A 42 -7.82 1.16 -17.55
CA ASN A 42 -6.93 2.11 -18.21
C ASN A 42 -6.51 3.19 -17.21
N PRO A 43 -5.21 3.50 -17.11
CA PRO A 43 -4.76 4.54 -16.20
C PRO A 43 -5.27 5.91 -16.65
N PRO A 44 -5.63 6.80 -15.68
CA PRO A 44 -6.01 8.16 -16.01
C PRO A 44 -4.80 8.95 -16.54
N PRO A 45 -5.02 10.01 -17.34
CA PRO A 45 -3.94 10.92 -17.72
C PRO A 45 -3.23 11.47 -16.48
N CYS A 46 -1.91 11.50 -16.52
CA CYS A 46 -1.08 12.04 -15.44
C CYS A 46 0.01 12.95 -16.02
N THR A 47 0.13 14.13 -15.42
CA THR A 47 1.18 15.11 -15.72
C THR A 47 1.84 15.53 -14.42
N ASN A 48 3.16 15.59 -14.35
CA ASN A 48 3.87 16.01 -13.16
C ASN A 48 3.85 17.54 -12.95
N ASN A 49 4.46 18.02 -11.88
CA ASN A 49 4.58 19.45 -11.54
C ASN A 49 5.39 20.29 -12.55
N LYS A 50 6.10 19.65 -13.49
CA LYS A 50 6.90 20.30 -14.56
C LYS A 50 6.21 20.26 -15.92
N GLY A 51 4.98 19.74 -16.01
CA GLY A 51 4.24 19.59 -17.25
C GLY A 51 4.66 18.36 -18.09
N GLU A 52 5.50 17.46 -17.57
CA GLU A 52 5.88 16.24 -18.26
C GLU A 52 4.79 15.18 -18.13
N THR A 53 4.46 14.50 -19.23
CA THR A 53 3.54 13.36 -19.20
C THR A 53 4.17 12.18 -18.46
N VAL A 54 3.46 11.65 -17.47
CA VAL A 54 3.87 10.45 -16.71
C VAL A 54 3.37 9.20 -17.44
N ARG A 55 4.25 8.22 -17.65
CA ARG A 55 3.91 6.96 -18.30
C ARG A 55 3.58 5.90 -17.25
N PHE A 56 2.53 5.13 -17.52
CA PHE A 56 2.19 3.95 -16.73
C PHE A 56 2.82 2.70 -17.36
N ILE A 57 3.38 1.84 -16.54
CA ILE A 57 4.10 0.63 -16.97
C ILE A 57 3.61 -0.54 -16.13
N GLU A 58 3.01 -1.54 -16.78
CA GLU A 58 2.66 -2.79 -16.10
C GLU A 58 3.95 -3.54 -15.73
N SER A 59 4.05 -3.93 -14.47
CA SER A 59 5.23 -4.61 -13.92
C SER A 59 4.86 -6.00 -13.43
N SER A 60 5.59 -6.99 -13.91
CA SER A 60 5.56 -8.35 -13.34
C SER A 60 6.34 -8.44 -12.01
N ARG A 61 7.06 -7.38 -11.64
CA ARG A 61 7.87 -7.30 -10.41
C ARG A 61 6.99 -6.74 -9.29
N GLY A 62 6.44 -7.61 -8.49
CA GLY A 62 5.66 -7.22 -7.32
C GLY A 62 5.55 -8.38 -6.36
N ARG A 63 5.17 -8.12 -5.11
CA ARG A 63 4.80 -9.17 -4.19
C ARG A 63 3.56 -9.86 -4.75
N SER A 64 3.63 -11.16 -4.97
CA SER A 64 2.49 -11.92 -5.49
C SER A 64 1.22 -11.65 -4.68
N GLY A 65 0.13 -11.33 -5.37
CA GLY A 65 -1.19 -11.12 -4.77
C GLY A 65 -1.37 -9.79 -4.01
N ILE A 66 -0.44 -8.83 -4.12
CA ILE A 66 -0.58 -7.49 -3.53
C ILE A 66 -0.57 -6.45 -4.65
N ALA A 67 -1.67 -5.71 -4.80
CA ALA A 67 -1.73 -4.59 -5.72
C ALA A 67 -0.92 -3.41 -5.20
N ALA A 68 -0.05 -2.85 -6.03
CA ALA A 68 0.79 -1.72 -5.66
C ALA A 68 1.17 -0.85 -6.87
N GLY A 69 1.30 0.45 -6.63
CA GLY A 69 1.93 1.41 -7.51
C GLY A 69 3.33 1.79 -7.05
N MET A 70 4.08 2.45 -7.92
CA MET A 70 5.36 3.07 -7.56
C MET A 70 5.69 4.21 -8.52
N ALA A 71 5.69 5.44 -8.01
CA ALA A 71 6.07 6.64 -8.74
C ALA A 71 7.59 6.85 -8.68
N ILE A 72 8.24 6.89 -9.83
CA ILE A 72 9.70 7.13 -9.91
C ILE A 72 10.06 7.87 -11.20
N ARG A 73 11.34 8.25 -11.31
CA ARG A 73 11.95 8.52 -12.62
C ARG A 73 12.71 7.28 -13.11
N ASP A 74 12.53 6.94 -14.37
CA ASP A 74 13.27 5.84 -15.00
C ASP A 74 14.77 6.19 -15.19
N ARG A 75 15.55 5.26 -15.70
CA ARG A 75 17.00 5.46 -15.91
C ARG A 75 17.33 6.61 -16.88
N SER A 76 16.38 7.02 -17.71
CA SER A 76 16.51 8.17 -18.62
C SER A 76 16.01 9.48 -17.99
N GLY A 77 15.60 9.47 -16.73
CA GLY A 77 15.06 10.59 -16.00
C GLY A 77 13.60 10.91 -16.31
N LYS A 78 12.90 10.08 -17.10
CA LYS A 78 11.47 10.30 -17.43
C LYS A 78 10.56 9.85 -16.29
N PRO A 79 9.46 10.60 -16.02
CA PRO A 79 8.52 10.25 -14.98
C PRO A 79 7.71 9.01 -15.39
N VAL A 80 7.66 8.01 -14.51
CA VAL A 80 6.91 6.77 -14.73
C VAL A 80 6.23 6.29 -13.45
N ILE A 81 5.13 5.55 -13.61
CA ILE A 81 4.44 4.82 -12.56
C ILE A 81 4.44 3.34 -12.93
N PHE A 82 5.02 2.51 -12.08
CA PHE A 82 4.90 1.07 -12.20
C PHE A 82 3.61 0.59 -11.53
N ARG A 83 2.89 -0.30 -12.19
CA ARG A 83 1.65 -0.93 -11.74
C ARG A 83 1.90 -2.43 -11.56
N SER A 84 1.59 -2.98 -10.39
CA SER A 84 1.84 -4.39 -10.07
C SER A 84 0.59 -5.05 -9.51
N ASN A 85 0.24 -6.24 -10.01
CA ASN A 85 -0.86 -7.07 -9.53
C ASN A 85 -2.24 -6.39 -9.51
N TYR A 86 -2.51 -5.45 -10.40
CA TYR A 86 -3.76 -4.69 -10.41
C TYR A 86 -5.00 -5.58 -10.58
N ALA A 87 -4.90 -6.66 -11.37
CA ALA A 87 -5.99 -7.63 -11.51
C ALA A 87 -6.40 -8.33 -10.19
N ALA A 88 -5.62 -8.17 -9.11
CA ALA A 88 -5.95 -8.73 -7.80
C ALA A 88 -6.85 -7.82 -6.95
N THR A 89 -7.25 -6.66 -7.45
CA THR A 89 -8.01 -5.66 -6.67
C THR A 89 -9.10 -4.97 -7.51
N PRO A 90 -10.20 -4.50 -6.88
CA PRO A 90 -11.31 -3.86 -7.60
C PRO A 90 -10.90 -2.63 -8.39
N PRO A 91 -11.60 -2.31 -9.51
CA PRO A 91 -11.33 -1.16 -10.38
C PRO A 91 -11.22 0.18 -9.61
N GLU A 92 -12.07 0.39 -8.60
CA GLU A 92 -12.06 1.60 -7.79
C GLU A 92 -10.73 1.76 -7.03
N PHE A 93 -10.15 0.65 -6.55
CA PHE A 93 -8.86 0.71 -5.86
C PHE A 93 -7.69 0.82 -6.83
N GLN A 94 -7.79 0.24 -8.03
CA GLN A 94 -6.81 0.45 -9.10
C GLN A 94 -6.72 1.94 -9.47
N SER A 95 -7.86 2.61 -9.69
CA SER A 95 -7.93 4.07 -9.95
C SER A 95 -7.34 4.86 -8.77
N PHE A 96 -7.63 4.46 -7.53
CA PHE A 96 -7.05 5.11 -6.36
C PHE A 96 -5.52 5.02 -6.35
N ILE A 97 -4.94 3.85 -6.59
CA ILE A 97 -3.48 3.68 -6.65
C ILE A 97 -2.89 4.56 -7.77
N ASP A 98 -3.46 4.54 -8.97
CA ASP A 98 -2.97 5.34 -10.09
C ASP A 98 -2.98 6.85 -9.77
N ARG A 99 -4.03 7.36 -9.15
CA ARG A 99 -4.14 8.76 -8.73
C ARG A 99 -3.20 9.09 -7.59
N HIS A 100 -2.98 8.18 -6.66
CA HIS A 100 -2.03 8.31 -5.56
C HIS A 100 -0.58 8.43 -6.09
N GLU A 101 -0.17 7.54 -6.97
CA GLU A 101 1.16 7.59 -7.56
C GLU A 101 1.34 8.82 -8.47
N CYS A 102 0.28 9.22 -9.19
CA CYS A 102 0.30 10.46 -9.95
C CYS A 102 0.49 11.69 -9.04
N ALA A 103 -0.12 11.69 -7.86
CA ALA A 103 0.02 12.77 -6.90
C ALA A 103 1.47 12.96 -6.42
N HIS A 104 2.24 11.89 -6.23
CA HIS A 104 3.67 12.00 -5.93
C HIS A 104 4.46 12.74 -7.03
N HIS A 105 4.12 12.52 -8.30
CA HIS A 105 4.68 13.29 -9.40
C HIS A 105 4.20 14.74 -9.40
N GLN A 106 2.92 14.98 -9.11
CA GLN A 106 2.33 16.32 -9.10
C GLN A 106 2.83 17.21 -7.97
N THR A 107 3.14 16.61 -6.83
CA THR A 107 3.68 17.31 -5.66
C THR A 107 5.20 17.39 -5.64
N GLY A 108 5.88 16.79 -6.63
CA GLY A 108 7.33 16.82 -6.77
C GLY A 108 8.06 15.90 -5.79
N ASP A 109 7.39 14.95 -5.14
CA ASP A 109 8.03 14.00 -4.23
C ASP A 109 9.10 13.18 -4.93
N VAL A 110 8.86 12.79 -6.20
CA VAL A 110 9.77 11.99 -7.03
C VAL A 110 11.06 12.73 -7.40
N ASP A 111 11.05 14.05 -7.30
CA ASP A 111 12.20 14.92 -7.62
C ASP A 111 13.03 15.32 -6.39
N ARG A 112 12.67 14.82 -5.21
CA ARG A 112 13.32 15.08 -3.93
C ARG A 112 14.00 13.82 -3.41
N PRO A 113 15.00 13.96 -2.52
CA PRO A 113 15.54 12.79 -1.81
C PRO A 113 14.42 12.01 -1.13
N LEU A 114 14.44 10.69 -1.30
CA LEU A 114 13.43 9.81 -0.68
C LEU A 114 13.59 9.88 0.85
N PRO A 115 12.54 10.31 1.59
CA PRO A 115 12.62 10.34 3.05
C PRO A 115 12.71 8.92 3.61
N PRO A 116 13.32 8.74 4.79
CA PRO A 116 13.36 7.45 5.45
C PRO A 116 11.94 6.88 5.62
N ARG A 117 11.78 5.58 5.33
CA ARG A 117 10.48 4.91 5.44
C ARG A 117 9.92 5.09 6.86
N ASN A 118 8.63 5.42 6.95
CA ASN A 118 7.90 5.70 8.20
C ASN A 118 8.39 6.96 8.97
N SER A 119 9.26 7.79 8.39
CA SER A 119 9.52 9.11 8.94
C SER A 119 8.28 10.01 8.84
N ALA A 120 8.24 11.09 9.62
CA ALA A 120 7.14 12.06 9.56
C ALA A 120 6.95 12.64 8.15
N GLU A 121 8.04 12.91 7.44
CA GLU A 121 8.01 13.42 6.06
C GLU A 121 7.44 12.37 5.10
N HIS A 122 7.87 11.10 5.20
CA HIS A 122 7.31 10.03 4.39
C HIS A 122 5.79 9.89 4.60
N LEU A 123 5.36 9.81 5.86
CA LEU A 123 3.93 9.69 6.20
C LEU A 123 3.12 10.91 5.76
N MET A 124 3.70 12.10 5.79
CA MET A 124 3.07 13.32 5.28
C MET A 124 2.89 13.26 3.76
N ASN A 125 3.90 12.83 3.00
CA ASN A 125 3.84 12.69 1.57
C ASN A 125 2.75 11.67 1.15
N GLU A 126 2.70 10.52 1.85
CA GLU A 126 1.63 9.53 1.66
C GLU A 126 0.23 10.12 1.91
N SER A 127 0.08 10.87 3.03
CA SER A 127 -1.20 11.50 3.37
C SER A 127 -1.63 12.54 2.35
N ILE A 128 -0.71 13.32 1.80
CA ILE A 128 -0.96 14.30 0.75
C ILE A 128 -1.41 13.60 -0.53
N SER A 129 -0.70 12.54 -0.94
CA SER A 129 -1.01 11.79 -2.15
C SER A 129 -2.36 11.09 -2.05
N ASP A 130 -2.70 10.51 -0.89
CA ASP A 130 -4.03 9.97 -0.61
C ASP A 130 -5.14 11.02 -0.77
N CYS A 131 -4.93 12.23 -0.22
CA CYS A 131 -5.90 13.32 -0.34
C CYS A 131 -6.11 13.73 -1.79
N ILE A 132 -5.04 13.92 -2.56
CA ILE A 132 -5.15 14.29 -3.97
C ILE A 132 -5.87 13.20 -4.76
N ALA A 133 -5.51 11.93 -4.52
CA ALA A 133 -6.15 10.79 -5.19
C ALA A 133 -7.66 10.78 -4.99
N ILE A 134 -8.11 10.86 -3.74
CA ILE A 134 -9.54 10.78 -3.44
C ILE A 134 -10.32 12.00 -3.91
N LEU A 135 -9.72 13.20 -3.89
CA LEU A 135 -10.33 14.41 -4.42
C LEU A 135 -10.53 14.31 -5.94
N ARG A 136 -9.53 13.79 -6.67
CA ARG A 136 -9.66 13.58 -8.12
C ARG A 136 -10.71 12.54 -8.46
N MET A 137 -10.74 11.42 -7.75
CA MET A 137 -11.78 10.40 -7.93
C MET A 137 -13.18 10.96 -7.69
N ARG A 138 -13.35 11.80 -6.66
CA ARG A 138 -14.62 12.46 -6.36
C ARG A 138 -15.02 13.46 -7.45
N ASP A 139 -14.13 14.35 -7.82
CA ASP A 139 -14.46 15.54 -8.62
C ASP A 139 -14.31 15.32 -10.13
N GLU A 140 -13.36 14.47 -10.56
CA GLU A 140 -13.09 14.22 -11.98
C GLU A 140 -13.74 12.93 -12.50
N GLU A 141 -13.91 11.91 -11.64
CA GLU A 141 -14.43 10.60 -12.03
C GLU A 141 -15.84 10.33 -11.45
N GLY A 142 -16.36 11.23 -10.62
CA GLY A 142 -17.70 11.12 -10.05
C GLY A 142 -17.88 10.00 -9.02
N TYR A 143 -16.79 9.57 -8.37
CA TYR A 143 -16.86 8.54 -7.34
C TYR A 143 -17.63 9.01 -6.13
N ASN A 144 -18.77 8.37 -5.90
CA ASN A 144 -19.64 8.64 -4.77
C ASN A 144 -19.15 7.93 -3.48
N ARG A 145 -19.92 8.11 -2.40
CA ARG A 145 -19.59 7.52 -1.09
C ARG A 145 -19.55 5.98 -1.12
N ALA A 146 -20.32 5.32 -1.96
CA ALA A 146 -20.28 3.86 -2.09
C ALA A 146 -18.97 3.38 -2.73
N ALA A 147 -18.51 4.06 -3.79
CA ALA A 147 -17.20 3.79 -4.41
C ALA A 147 -16.05 4.08 -3.44
N PHE A 148 -16.13 5.19 -2.69
CA PHE A 148 -15.18 5.48 -1.61
C PHE A 148 -15.09 4.34 -0.58
N SER A 149 -16.23 3.77 -0.17
CA SER A 149 -16.24 2.66 0.80
C SER A 149 -15.50 1.42 0.27
N LYS A 150 -15.57 1.15 -1.04
CA LYS A 150 -14.81 0.06 -1.68
C LYS A 150 -13.31 0.36 -1.67
N VAL A 151 -12.91 1.61 -1.96
CA VAL A 151 -11.50 2.04 -1.85
C VAL A 151 -10.98 1.83 -0.42
N ALA A 152 -11.71 2.29 0.59
CA ALA A 152 -11.32 2.16 1.99
C ALA A 152 -11.20 0.69 2.42
N ALA A 153 -12.13 -0.18 1.99
CA ALA A 153 -12.09 -1.62 2.26
C ALA A 153 -10.87 -2.28 1.61
N SER A 154 -10.59 -1.96 0.34
CA SER A 154 -9.43 -2.49 -0.39
C SER A 154 -8.11 -2.00 0.20
N LEU A 155 -8.02 -0.72 0.56
CA LEU A 155 -6.84 -0.15 1.22
C LEU A 155 -6.55 -0.87 2.55
N ARG A 156 -7.58 -1.08 3.37
CA ARG A 156 -7.45 -1.87 4.62
C ARG A 156 -6.90 -3.25 4.35
N HIS A 157 -7.48 -3.95 3.38
CA HIS A 157 -7.10 -5.30 3.01
C HIS A 157 -5.63 -5.39 2.55
N GLU A 158 -5.23 -4.52 1.62
CA GLU A 158 -3.88 -4.50 1.08
C GLU A 158 -2.85 -4.09 2.14
N MET A 159 -3.12 -3.06 2.94
CA MET A 159 -2.23 -2.67 4.03
C MET A 159 -2.05 -3.79 5.07
N ALA A 160 -3.11 -4.53 5.39
CA ALA A 160 -3.03 -5.69 6.29
C ALA A 160 -2.13 -6.78 5.71
N LYS A 161 -2.23 -7.08 4.40
CA LYS A 161 -1.31 -8.02 3.71
C LYS A 161 0.15 -7.56 3.78
N PHE A 162 0.41 -6.26 3.76
CA PHE A 162 1.75 -5.70 3.95
C PHE A 162 2.24 -5.76 5.40
N GLY A 163 1.37 -6.11 6.35
CA GLY A 163 1.70 -6.20 7.77
C GLY A 163 1.69 -4.85 8.49
N PHE A 164 0.96 -3.85 7.98
CA PHE A 164 0.80 -2.58 8.69
C PHE A 164 -0.04 -2.75 9.97
N PRO A 165 0.32 -2.07 11.08
CA PRO A 165 -0.49 -2.05 12.28
C PRO A 165 -1.88 -1.45 12.04
N GLU A 166 -2.91 -1.97 12.71
CA GLU A 166 -4.30 -1.50 12.55
C GLU A 166 -4.46 0.00 12.85
N ILE A 167 -3.66 0.55 13.76
CA ILE A 167 -3.68 2.00 14.05
C ILE A 167 -3.26 2.82 12.82
N SER A 168 -2.24 2.38 12.08
CA SER A 168 -1.77 3.04 10.86
C SER A 168 -2.81 2.95 9.75
N ILE A 169 -3.46 1.79 9.61
CA ILE A 169 -4.53 1.57 8.63
C ILE A 169 -5.70 2.51 8.91
N ARG A 170 -6.18 2.56 10.16
CA ARG A 170 -7.29 3.45 10.55
C ARG A 170 -6.94 4.93 10.36
N SER A 171 -5.73 5.34 10.73
CA SER A 171 -5.27 6.72 10.54
C SER A 171 -5.30 7.12 9.05
N ARG A 172 -4.81 6.26 8.17
CA ARG A 172 -4.81 6.51 6.72
C ARG A 172 -6.23 6.61 6.16
N ILE A 173 -7.12 5.68 6.52
CA ILE A 173 -8.53 5.72 6.09
C ILE A 173 -9.25 6.96 6.60
N SER A 174 -9.02 7.36 7.86
CA SER A 174 -9.58 8.59 8.42
C SER A 174 -9.08 9.84 7.69
N ASN A 175 -7.81 9.89 7.31
CA ASN A 175 -7.26 10.97 6.50
C ASN A 175 -8.00 11.09 5.14
N ILE A 176 -8.14 9.97 4.43
CA ILE A 176 -8.85 9.93 3.15
C ILE A 176 -10.32 10.38 3.30
N ASP A 177 -11.00 9.92 4.35
CA ASP A 177 -12.39 10.31 4.63
C ASP A 177 -12.53 11.81 4.90
N ASN A 178 -11.61 12.36 5.69
CA ASN A 178 -11.55 13.79 5.94
C ASN A 178 -11.33 14.60 4.65
N CYS A 179 -10.42 14.15 3.78
CA CYS A 179 -10.17 14.79 2.50
C CYS A 179 -11.40 14.74 1.59
N TYR A 180 -12.05 13.57 1.50
CA TYR A 180 -13.27 13.41 0.70
C TYR A 180 -14.38 14.40 1.10
N THR A 181 -14.50 14.74 2.38
CA THR A 181 -15.61 15.53 2.91
C THR A 181 -15.33 17.01 3.05
N LYS A 182 -14.07 17.42 3.27
CA LYS A 182 -13.74 18.76 3.76
C LYS A 182 -12.93 19.61 2.79
N TYR A 183 -12.13 19.01 1.91
CA TYR A 183 -11.24 19.76 1.04
C TYR A 183 -11.94 20.25 -0.23
N GLY A 184 -11.45 21.39 -0.77
CA GLY A 184 -11.88 21.96 -2.05
C GLY A 184 -11.43 21.13 -3.25
N SER A 185 -11.10 21.81 -4.35
CA SER A 185 -10.68 21.13 -5.58
C SER A 185 -9.30 20.45 -5.42
N PRO A 186 -9.05 19.33 -6.12
CA PRO A 186 -7.74 18.68 -6.12
C PRO A 186 -6.62 19.61 -6.62
N GLN A 187 -6.92 20.48 -7.60
CA GLN A 187 -5.95 21.40 -8.17
C GLN A 187 -5.53 22.50 -7.17
N ASP A 188 -6.46 23.03 -6.38
CA ASP A 188 -6.15 24.00 -5.32
C ASP A 188 -5.27 23.38 -4.25
N TYR A 189 -5.56 22.11 -3.91
CA TYR A 189 -4.78 21.37 -2.94
C TYR A 189 -3.33 21.14 -3.42
N VAL A 190 -3.16 20.65 -4.67
CA VAL A 190 -1.82 20.50 -5.29
C VAL A 190 -1.08 21.82 -5.32
N THR A 191 -1.75 22.89 -5.75
CA THR A 191 -1.15 24.24 -5.83
C THR A 191 -0.68 24.72 -4.45
N GLY A 192 -1.49 24.50 -3.40
CA GLY A 192 -1.13 24.83 -2.02
C GLY A 192 0.12 24.07 -1.55
N ILE A 193 0.21 22.76 -1.82
CA ILE A 193 1.37 21.95 -1.49
C ILE A 193 2.63 22.42 -2.23
N LEU A 194 2.53 22.70 -3.54
CA LEU A 194 3.67 23.19 -4.32
C LEU A 194 4.17 24.57 -3.83
N LYS A 195 3.27 25.46 -3.43
CA LYS A 195 3.63 26.74 -2.79
C LYS A 195 4.36 26.51 -1.47
N GLN A 196 3.81 25.67 -0.60
CA GLN A 196 4.42 25.34 0.69
C GLN A 196 5.83 24.74 0.55
N ARG A 197 6.06 23.99 -0.53
CA ARG A 197 7.36 23.38 -0.86
C ARG A 197 8.32 24.33 -1.60
N GLY A 198 7.90 25.56 -1.88
CA GLY A 198 8.71 26.51 -2.65
C GLY A 198 8.90 26.15 -4.13
N MET A 199 8.04 25.28 -4.67
CA MET A 199 8.11 24.80 -6.06
C MET A 199 7.31 25.66 -7.03
N LEU A 200 6.45 26.53 -6.54
CA LEU A 200 5.80 27.59 -7.31
C LEU A 200 6.34 28.95 -6.84
N LYS A 201 6.72 29.76 -7.82
CA LYS A 201 7.02 31.18 -7.51
C LYS A 201 5.73 31.86 -7.05
N PRO A 202 5.83 32.78 -6.07
CA PRO A 202 4.69 33.60 -5.65
C PRO A 202 4.10 34.43 -6.77
#